data_0c3b2d0f200a75056f5c7a39441a47ac
#
_entry.id   0c3b2d0f200a75056f5c7a39441a47ac
#
_cell.length_a   1.000
_cell.length_b   1.000
_cell.length_c   1.000
_cell.angle_alpha   90.00
_cell.angle_beta   90.00
_cell.angle_gamma   90.00
#
_symmetry.space_group_name_H-M   'P 1'
#
loop_
_entity.id
_entity.type
_entity.pdbx_description
1 polymer ?
#
loop_
_entity_poly.entity_id
_entity_poly.type
_entity_poly.pdbx_seq_one_letter_code
_entity_poly.pdbx_strand_id
1 'polypeptide(L)'
;MDSVIVNRTEIIRGSKDEIQSLKEAFLNGQNVKESSRNLYSRTLKQFFLWVGRTQKALSELTRVDILEYKDYLENELKLSPLSVCSYITALRKFYEWTEAEKLYPNIAKGIKNPPRSQTFEKGFLTDEKSSELLAYFEGVSLRDYAIVNLMLRTGLRTIEVTRATIGDITFNGEQRTLKVWGKGKT
;
A
#
# COMPACT_ATOMS: atom_id res chain seq x y z
N MET A 1 -3.31 18.82 25.52
CA MET A 1 -2.63 18.49 24.24
C MET A 1 -1.16 18.38 24.56
N ASP A 2 -0.74 17.22 25.05
CA ASP A 2 0.65 17.00 25.41
C ASP A 2 1.41 16.60 24.15
N SER A 3 2.19 17.55 23.63
CA SER A 3 3.18 17.27 22.59
C SER A 3 4.25 16.37 23.23
N VAL A 4 4.32 15.11 22.77
CA VAL A 4 5.41 14.20 23.10
C VAL A 4 6.69 14.82 22.55
N ILE A 5 7.41 15.54 23.42
CA ILE A 5 8.77 16.03 23.15
C ILE A 5 9.66 14.79 23.19
N VAL A 6 9.90 14.19 22.01
CA VAL A 6 10.89 13.13 21.86
C VAL A 6 12.26 13.73 22.10
N ASN A 7 12.93 13.29 23.16
CA ASN A 7 14.21 13.83 23.59
C ASN A 7 15.28 13.51 22.54
N ARG A 8 15.84 14.54 21.90
CA ARG A 8 16.72 14.49 20.71
C ARG A 8 17.97 13.62 20.87
N THR A 9 18.41 13.39 22.09
CA THR A 9 19.71 12.76 22.39
C THR A 9 19.63 11.24 22.56
N GLU A 10 18.44 10.67 22.80
CA GLU A 10 18.23 9.24 23.05
C GLU A 10 17.88 8.43 21.80
N ILE A 11 17.39 9.09 20.75
CA ILE A 11 17.02 8.47 19.45
C ILE A 11 18.23 7.82 18.74
N ILE A 12 19.44 8.12 19.16
CA ILE A 12 20.70 7.78 18.48
C ILE A 12 21.07 6.27 18.64
N ARG A 13 20.51 5.54 19.59
CA ARG A 13 20.81 4.11 19.84
C ARG A 13 19.67 3.13 19.63
N GLY A 14 18.48 3.63 19.30
CA GLY A 14 17.35 2.87 18.76
C GLY A 14 16.91 1.66 19.59
N SER A 15 16.42 1.89 20.82
CA SER A 15 15.63 0.84 21.49
C SER A 15 14.38 0.50 20.61
N LYS A 16 13.80 -0.68 20.77
CA LYS A 16 12.58 -1.05 20.02
C LYS A 16 11.45 -0.03 20.20
N ASP A 17 11.38 0.56 21.39
CA ASP A 17 10.35 1.54 21.75
C ASP A 17 10.57 2.88 21.03
N GLU A 18 11.82 3.30 20.84
CA GLU A 18 12.16 4.52 20.10
C GLU A 18 11.88 4.40 18.62
N ILE A 19 12.23 3.25 18.01
CA ILE A 19 11.92 2.97 16.60
C ILE A 19 10.40 2.94 16.39
N GLN A 20 9.66 2.36 17.32
CA GLN A 20 8.20 2.34 17.26
C GLN A 20 7.63 3.75 17.38
N SER A 21 8.11 4.56 18.33
CA SER A 21 7.69 5.95 18.54
C SER A 21 8.00 6.81 17.31
N LEU A 22 9.18 6.64 16.71
CA LEU A 22 9.57 7.34 15.47
C LEU A 22 8.66 6.98 14.30
N LYS A 23 8.34 5.69 14.15
CA LYS A 23 7.40 5.22 13.12
C LYS A 23 6.01 5.81 13.32
N GLU A 24 5.51 5.83 14.54
CA GLU A 24 4.19 6.40 14.86
C GLU A 24 4.15 7.90 14.63
N ALA A 25 5.18 8.63 15.02
CA ALA A 25 5.30 10.06 14.75
C ALA A 25 5.28 10.34 13.24
N PHE A 26 6.03 9.59 12.44
CA PHE A 26 5.97 9.66 10.99
C PHE A 26 4.56 9.42 10.47
N LEU A 27 3.93 8.30 10.86
CA LEU A 27 2.61 7.93 10.38
C LEU A 27 1.53 8.95 10.74
N ASN A 28 1.63 9.56 11.92
CA ASN A 28 0.70 10.60 12.38
C ASN A 28 0.92 11.93 11.64
N GLY A 29 2.15 12.23 11.25
CA GLY A 29 2.50 13.41 10.45
C GLY A 29 2.08 13.31 8.98
N GLN A 30 1.64 12.13 8.50
CA GLN A 30 1.27 11.95 7.10
C GLN A 30 -0.22 12.26 6.86
N ASN A 31 -0.50 13.25 6.00
CA ASN A 31 -1.85 13.53 5.53
C ASN A 31 -2.21 12.58 4.36
N VAL A 32 -2.41 11.30 4.67
CA VAL A 32 -2.73 10.26 3.70
C VAL A 32 -3.91 9.43 4.15
N LYS A 33 -4.55 8.72 3.20
CA LYS A 33 -5.63 7.78 3.52
C LYS A 33 -5.11 6.63 4.40
N GLU A 34 -5.99 6.04 5.18
CA GLU A 34 -5.68 4.93 6.07
C GLU A 34 -5.02 3.76 5.33
N SER A 35 -5.48 3.43 4.13
CA SER A 35 -4.84 2.38 3.31
C SER A 35 -3.37 2.65 2.98
N SER A 36 -3.01 3.92 2.76
CA SER A 36 -1.61 4.33 2.53
C SER A 36 -0.82 4.32 3.83
N ARG A 37 -1.43 4.75 4.94
CA ARG A 37 -0.84 4.69 6.28
C ARG A 37 -0.51 3.25 6.66
N ASN A 38 -1.42 2.32 6.43
CA ASN A 38 -1.23 0.89 6.66
C ASN A 38 -0.11 0.29 5.78
N LEU A 39 -0.03 0.73 4.52
CA LEU A 39 1.08 0.36 3.63
C LEU A 39 2.42 0.86 4.19
N TYR A 40 2.52 2.14 4.57
CA TYR A 40 3.74 2.70 5.15
C TYR A 40 4.13 2.00 6.45
N SER A 41 3.17 1.74 7.34
CA SER A 41 3.42 1.02 8.59
C SER A 41 4.02 -0.36 8.35
N ARG A 42 3.46 -1.12 7.41
CA ARG A 42 3.94 -2.46 7.07
C ARG A 42 5.33 -2.44 6.43
N THR A 43 5.55 -1.53 5.48
CA THR A 43 6.83 -1.44 4.76
C THR A 43 7.96 -0.95 5.67
N LEU A 44 7.69 0.03 6.54
CA LEU A 44 8.67 0.49 7.52
C LEU A 44 8.97 -0.55 8.60
N LYS A 45 7.96 -1.31 9.04
CA LYS A 45 8.21 -2.44 9.95
C LYS A 45 9.23 -3.41 9.37
N GLN A 46 9.11 -3.75 8.08
CA GLN A 46 10.07 -4.63 7.41
C GLN A 46 11.47 -4.02 7.34
N PHE A 47 11.56 -2.72 7.05
CA PHE A 47 12.83 -2.00 7.02
C PHE A 47 13.52 -2.02 8.39
N PHE A 48 12.82 -1.68 9.46
CA PHE A 48 13.40 -1.70 10.81
C PHE A 48 13.79 -3.10 11.28
N LEU A 49 13.06 -4.14 10.85
CA LEU A 49 13.47 -5.54 11.12
C LEU A 49 14.77 -5.87 10.39
N TRP A 50 14.96 -5.40 9.16
CA TRP A 50 16.19 -5.57 8.42
C TRP A 50 17.35 -4.79 9.08
N VAL A 51 17.15 -3.53 9.45
CA VAL A 51 18.14 -2.72 10.17
C VAL A 51 18.58 -3.43 11.47
N GLY A 52 17.65 -4.01 12.23
CA GLY A 52 17.98 -4.76 13.43
C GLY A 52 18.91 -5.96 13.21
N ARG A 53 19.01 -6.47 11.98
CA ARG A 53 19.97 -7.55 11.62
C ARG A 53 21.36 -7.01 11.29
N THR A 54 21.47 -5.75 10.87
CA THR A 54 22.75 -5.13 10.49
C THR A 54 23.58 -4.70 11.70
N GLN A 55 23.00 -4.70 12.90
CA GLN A 55 23.63 -4.19 14.14
C GLN A 55 24.02 -2.71 14.09
N LYS A 56 23.57 -1.97 13.07
CA LYS A 56 23.79 -0.52 12.93
C LYS A 56 22.67 0.27 13.61
N ALA A 57 23.03 1.40 14.20
CA ALA A 57 22.03 2.37 14.64
C ALA A 57 21.43 3.12 13.41
N LEU A 58 20.21 3.65 13.55
CA LEU A 58 19.56 4.41 12.46
C LEU A 58 20.40 5.62 12.00
N SER A 59 21.15 6.23 12.92
CA SER A 59 22.04 7.35 12.67
C SER A 59 23.30 7.00 11.88
N GLU A 60 23.67 5.71 11.86
CA GLU A 60 24.85 5.20 11.16
C GLU A 60 24.53 4.73 9.74
N LEU A 61 23.24 4.65 9.41
CA LEU A 61 22.81 4.24 8.10
C LEU A 61 23.19 5.27 7.04
N THR A 62 23.63 4.76 5.92
CA THR A 62 24.06 5.54 4.76
C THR A 62 23.19 5.20 3.54
N ARG A 63 23.43 5.91 2.45
CA ARG A 63 22.81 5.60 1.16
C ARG A 63 23.11 4.16 0.70
N VAL A 64 24.29 3.63 1.02
CA VAL A 64 24.69 2.26 0.66
C VAL A 64 23.76 1.26 1.33
N ASP A 65 23.46 1.45 2.61
CA ASP A 65 22.54 0.57 3.35
C ASP A 65 21.14 0.55 2.74
N ILE A 66 20.66 1.67 2.19
CA ILE A 66 19.37 1.69 1.47
C ILE A 66 19.44 0.88 0.16
N LEU A 67 20.57 0.89 -0.53
CA LEU A 67 20.77 0.06 -1.73
C LEU A 67 20.87 -1.42 -1.37
N GLU A 68 21.57 -1.77 -0.29
CA GLU A 68 21.62 -3.15 0.25
C GLU A 68 20.24 -3.64 0.68
N TYR A 69 19.45 -2.77 1.35
CA TYR A 69 18.07 -3.11 1.66
C TYR A 69 17.22 -3.35 0.41
N LYS A 70 17.40 -2.55 -0.63
CA LYS A 70 16.71 -2.78 -1.92
C LYS A 70 17.10 -4.12 -2.52
N ASP A 71 18.38 -4.46 -2.53
CA ASP A 71 18.89 -5.75 -2.99
C ASP A 71 18.31 -6.91 -2.19
N TYR A 72 18.26 -6.78 -0.86
CA TYR A 72 17.60 -7.74 0.03
C TYR A 72 16.12 -7.97 -0.34
N LEU A 73 15.37 -6.91 -0.66
CA LEU A 73 13.97 -7.03 -1.09
C LEU A 73 13.84 -7.78 -2.43
N GLU A 74 14.75 -7.52 -3.36
CA GLU A 74 14.74 -8.09 -4.71
C GLU A 74 15.23 -9.55 -4.71
N ASN A 75 16.35 -9.83 -4.06
CA ASN A 75 17.09 -11.09 -4.22
C ASN A 75 16.84 -12.08 -3.09
N GLU A 76 16.69 -11.64 -1.84
CA GLU A 76 16.42 -12.54 -0.71
C GLU A 76 14.91 -12.75 -0.51
N LEU A 77 14.13 -11.68 -0.45
CA LEU A 77 12.68 -11.77 -0.31
C LEU A 77 11.95 -12.05 -1.63
N LYS A 78 12.65 -11.96 -2.76
CA LYS A 78 12.12 -12.21 -4.13
C LYS A 78 10.81 -11.47 -4.40
N LEU A 79 10.73 -10.23 -3.93
CA LEU A 79 9.54 -9.42 -4.11
C LEU A 79 9.42 -8.95 -5.57
N SER A 80 8.18 -8.85 -6.05
CA SER A 80 7.93 -8.28 -7.38
C SER A 80 8.43 -6.81 -7.46
N PRO A 81 8.83 -6.33 -8.64
CA PRO A 81 9.28 -4.94 -8.83
C PRO A 81 8.28 -3.91 -8.31
N LEU A 82 6.98 -4.17 -8.43
CA LEU A 82 5.92 -3.29 -7.93
C LEU A 82 5.90 -3.25 -6.39
N SER A 83 6.13 -4.39 -5.75
CA SER A 83 6.24 -4.47 -4.29
C SER A 83 7.47 -3.70 -3.82
N VAL A 84 8.64 -3.95 -4.39
CA VAL A 84 9.88 -3.20 -4.07
C VAL A 84 9.67 -1.70 -4.23
N CYS A 85 9.01 -1.28 -5.31
CA CYS A 85 8.63 0.12 -5.55
C CYS A 85 7.86 0.72 -4.36
N SER A 86 6.93 -0.04 -3.77
CA SER A 86 6.14 0.39 -2.62
C SER A 86 7.00 0.57 -1.36
N TYR A 87 7.93 -0.36 -1.12
CA TYR A 87 8.89 -0.29 0.01
C TYR A 87 9.82 0.92 -0.12
N ILE A 88 10.44 1.11 -1.29
CA ILE A 88 11.36 2.23 -1.53
C ILE A 88 10.61 3.58 -1.49
N THR A 89 9.37 3.62 -1.94
CA THR A 89 8.55 4.84 -1.84
C THR A 89 8.24 5.22 -0.40
N ALA A 90 7.90 4.24 0.45
CA ALA A 90 7.67 4.49 1.87
C ALA A 90 8.95 4.97 2.57
N LEU A 91 10.11 4.38 2.25
CA LEU A 91 11.40 4.82 2.78
C LEU A 91 11.76 6.25 2.37
N ARG A 92 11.56 6.60 1.10
CA ARG A 92 11.80 7.99 0.65
C ARG A 92 10.92 8.96 1.41
N LYS A 93 9.64 8.64 1.63
CA LYS A 93 8.73 9.48 2.41
C LYS A 93 9.12 9.57 3.89
N PHE A 94 9.62 8.48 4.46
CA PHE A 94 10.12 8.47 5.82
C PHE A 94 11.35 9.36 5.98
N TYR A 95 12.38 9.19 5.12
CA TYR A 95 13.59 10.01 5.21
C TYR A 95 13.37 11.46 4.76
N GLU A 96 12.43 11.74 3.88
CA GLU A 96 12.00 13.11 3.57
C GLU A 96 11.39 13.80 4.82
N TRP A 97 10.58 13.07 5.56
CA TRP A 97 10.00 13.55 6.81
C TRP A 97 11.07 13.71 7.90
N THR A 98 11.97 12.74 8.09
CA THR A 98 13.05 12.86 9.10
C THR A 98 13.99 14.03 8.82
N GLU A 99 14.25 14.33 7.55
CA GLU A 99 15.04 15.52 7.15
C GLU A 99 14.30 16.81 7.49
N ALA A 100 13.00 16.89 7.20
CA ALA A 100 12.17 18.05 7.51
C ALA A 100 12.09 18.31 9.03
N GLU A 101 11.96 17.26 9.83
CA GLU A 101 11.97 17.32 11.30
C GLU A 101 13.39 17.47 11.89
N LYS A 102 14.43 17.51 11.04
CA LYS A 102 15.85 17.61 11.45
C LYS A 102 16.30 16.46 12.38
N LEU A 103 15.73 15.26 12.19
CA LEU A 103 16.09 14.07 12.96
C LEU A 103 17.24 13.30 12.30
N TYR A 104 17.12 13.02 10.99
CA TYR A 104 18.10 12.30 10.19
C TYR A 104 18.22 12.90 8.80
N PRO A 105 19.39 12.83 8.15
CA PRO A 105 19.56 13.25 6.76
C PRO A 105 18.78 12.33 5.81
N ASN A 106 18.38 12.84 4.66
CA ASN A 106 17.66 12.06 3.65
C ASN A 106 18.60 11.17 2.82
N ILE A 107 18.96 10.04 3.37
CA ILE A 107 19.83 9.03 2.71
C ILE A 107 19.10 8.26 1.60
N ALA A 108 17.78 8.33 1.52
CA ALA A 108 16.97 7.67 0.48
C ALA A 108 16.72 8.56 -0.76
N LYS A 109 17.21 9.82 -0.74
CA LYS A 109 17.04 10.77 -1.83
C LYS A 109 17.64 10.24 -3.13
N GLY A 110 16.85 10.23 -4.21
CA GLY A 110 17.31 9.81 -5.53
C GLY A 110 17.55 8.29 -5.70
N ILE A 111 17.18 7.44 -4.74
CA ILE A 111 17.14 5.99 -4.94
C ILE A 111 16.07 5.68 -5.98
N LYS A 112 16.50 5.04 -7.08
CA LYS A 112 15.59 4.68 -8.18
C LYS A 112 14.78 3.43 -7.84
N ASN A 113 13.51 3.46 -8.22
CA ASN A 113 12.68 2.25 -8.20
C ASN A 113 13.18 1.24 -9.23
N PRO A 114 12.96 -0.07 -9.03
CA PRO A 114 13.20 -1.05 -10.08
C PRO A 114 12.37 -0.72 -11.33
N PRO A 115 12.87 -1.06 -12.53
CA PRO A 115 12.11 -0.86 -13.75
C PRO A 115 10.79 -1.64 -13.68
N ARG A 116 9.71 -1.03 -14.13
CA ARG A 116 8.44 -1.76 -14.26
C ARG A 116 8.54 -2.67 -15.46
N SER A 117 8.25 -3.95 -15.25
CA SER A 117 8.02 -4.86 -16.38
C SER A 117 6.82 -4.35 -17.17
N GLN A 118 7.03 -4.06 -18.45
CA GLN A 118 5.95 -3.67 -19.38
C GLN A 118 5.17 -4.89 -19.90
N THR A 119 5.63 -6.11 -19.58
CA THR A 119 5.12 -7.35 -20.14
C THR A 119 4.10 -8.07 -19.25
N PHE A 120 3.45 -7.37 -18.31
CA PHE A 120 2.39 -7.98 -17.53
C PHE A 120 1.10 -7.99 -18.35
N GLU A 121 0.90 -9.04 -19.12
CA GLU A 121 -0.41 -9.35 -19.69
C GLU A 121 -1.34 -9.84 -18.57
N LYS A 122 -2.30 -9.01 -18.21
CA LYS A 122 -3.39 -9.47 -17.35
C LYS A 122 -4.20 -10.47 -18.14
N GLY A 123 -4.29 -11.70 -17.63
CA GLY A 123 -5.26 -12.65 -18.14
C GLY A 123 -6.68 -12.06 -18.08
N PHE A 124 -7.47 -12.28 -19.07
CA PHE A 124 -8.89 -11.92 -19.12
C PHE A 124 -9.74 -13.18 -19.25
N LEU A 125 -10.97 -13.09 -18.79
CA LEU A 125 -11.93 -14.18 -19.02
C LEU A 125 -12.45 -14.08 -20.46
N THR A 126 -12.42 -15.22 -21.16
CA THR A 126 -13.11 -15.31 -22.45
C THR A 126 -14.63 -15.32 -22.24
N ASP A 127 -15.40 -15.08 -23.30
CA ASP A 127 -16.86 -15.08 -23.22
C ASP A 127 -17.41 -16.44 -22.77
N GLU A 128 -16.79 -17.54 -23.23
CA GLU A 128 -17.15 -18.90 -22.82
C GLU A 128 -16.94 -19.09 -21.31
N LYS A 129 -15.75 -18.75 -20.80
CA LYS A 129 -15.44 -18.86 -19.36
C LYS A 129 -16.30 -17.94 -18.50
N SER A 130 -16.66 -16.78 -19.02
CA SER A 130 -17.58 -15.86 -18.35
C SER A 130 -18.98 -16.43 -18.23
N SER A 131 -19.44 -17.12 -19.27
CA SER A 131 -20.74 -17.80 -19.31
C SER A 131 -20.76 -19.01 -18.37
N GLU A 132 -19.70 -19.82 -18.38
CA GLU A 132 -19.54 -20.95 -17.45
C GLU A 132 -19.56 -20.51 -16.00
N LEU A 133 -18.85 -19.41 -15.69
CA LEU A 133 -18.80 -18.83 -14.34
C LEU A 133 -20.19 -18.37 -13.87
N LEU A 134 -20.94 -17.70 -14.73
CA LEU A 134 -22.31 -17.26 -14.43
C LEU A 134 -23.25 -18.45 -14.20
N ALA A 135 -23.21 -19.45 -15.06
CA ALA A 135 -24.02 -20.66 -14.92
C ALA A 135 -23.73 -21.41 -13.61
N TYR A 136 -22.46 -21.46 -13.20
CA TYR A 136 -22.10 -22.07 -11.92
C TYR A 136 -22.75 -21.35 -10.73
N PHE A 137 -22.68 -20.02 -10.67
CA PHE A 137 -23.23 -19.26 -9.54
C PHE A 137 -24.77 -19.19 -9.56
N GLU A 138 -25.41 -19.27 -10.72
CA GLU A 138 -26.86 -19.30 -10.83
C GLU A 138 -27.49 -20.48 -10.04
N GLY A 139 -26.82 -21.62 -10.03
CA GLY A 139 -27.25 -22.82 -9.30
C GLY A 139 -26.86 -22.86 -7.82
N VAL A 140 -25.90 -21.99 -7.38
CA VAL A 140 -25.29 -22.06 -6.03
C VAL A 140 -25.75 -20.92 -5.12
N SER A 141 -25.72 -19.68 -5.60
CA SER A 141 -25.99 -18.50 -4.77
C SER A 141 -26.47 -17.33 -5.62
N LEU A 142 -27.69 -16.92 -5.45
CA LEU A 142 -28.25 -15.76 -6.14
C LEU A 142 -27.46 -14.47 -5.87
N ARG A 143 -26.94 -14.30 -4.63
CA ARG A 143 -26.13 -13.16 -4.26
C ARG A 143 -24.82 -13.13 -5.05
N ASP A 144 -24.12 -14.27 -5.11
CA ASP A 144 -22.82 -14.35 -5.74
C ASP A 144 -22.95 -14.27 -7.27
N TYR A 145 -24.03 -14.85 -7.82
CA TYR A 145 -24.43 -14.65 -9.21
C TYR A 145 -24.63 -13.17 -9.54
N ALA A 146 -25.38 -12.44 -8.72
CA ALA A 146 -25.62 -11.01 -8.94
C ALA A 146 -24.31 -10.20 -8.89
N ILE A 147 -23.41 -10.48 -7.95
CA ILE A 147 -22.10 -9.85 -7.84
C ILE A 147 -21.26 -10.10 -9.08
N VAL A 148 -21.11 -11.37 -9.47
CA VAL A 148 -20.28 -11.77 -10.63
C VAL A 148 -20.86 -11.19 -11.92
N ASN A 149 -22.17 -11.28 -12.12
CA ASN A 149 -22.85 -10.73 -13.29
C ASN A 149 -22.67 -9.21 -13.37
N LEU A 150 -22.82 -8.49 -12.26
CA LEU A 150 -22.59 -7.04 -12.20
C LEU A 150 -21.15 -6.70 -12.57
N MET A 151 -20.16 -7.41 -12.02
CA MET A 151 -18.74 -7.17 -12.31
C MET A 151 -18.38 -7.45 -13.77
N LEU A 152 -18.86 -8.55 -14.33
CA LEU A 152 -18.59 -8.95 -15.71
C LEU A 152 -19.19 -7.94 -16.72
N ARG A 153 -20.43 -7.50 -16.48
CA ARG A 153 -21.12 -6.59 -17.42
C ARG A 153 -20.68 -5.14 -17.31
N THR A 154 -20.19 -4.70 -16.15
CA THR A 154 -19.91 -3.28 -15.91
C THR A 154 -18.44 -2.96 -15.72
N GLY A 155 -17.59 -3.95 -15.49
CA GLY A 155 -16.16 -3.75 -15.17
C GLY A 155 -15.92 -3.05 -13.83
N LEU A 156 -16.89 -3.04 -12.91
CA LEU A 156 -16.77 -2.44 -11.60
C LEU A 156 -15.66 -3.12 -10.78
N ARG A 157 -14.95 -2.29 -10.03
CA ARG A 157 -13.96 -2.81 -9.08
C ARG A 157 -14.65 -3.43 -7.86
N THR A 158 -14.01 -4.40 -7.23
CA THR A 158 -14.54 -5.06 -6.02
C THR A 158 -15.01 -4.06 -4.97
N ILE A 159 -14.26 -2.99 -4.73
CA ILE A 159 -14.63 -1.96 -3.73
C ILE A 159 -15.89 -1.16 -4.13
N GLU A 160 -16.15 -1.02 -5.40
CA GLU A 160 -17.34 -0.33 -5.92
C GLU A 160 -18.58 -1.22 -5.74
N VAL A 161 -18.41 -2.51 -5.98
CA VAL A 161 -19.49 -3.50 -5.77
C VAL A 161 -19.80 -3.67 -4.28
N THR A 162 -18.77 -3.78 -3.41
CA THR A 162 -18.98 -3.96 -1.96
C THR A 162 -19.63 -2.75 -1.28
N ARG A 163 -19.55 -1.58 -1.89
CA ARG A 163 -20.17 -0.33 -1.40
C ARG A 163 -21.55 -0.07 -1.99
N ALA A 164 -21.91 -0.75 -3.08
CA ALA A 164 -23.17 -0.55 -3.74
C ALA A 164 -24.33 -1.02 -2.84
N THR A 165 -25.38 -0.22 -2.79
CA THR A 165 -26.60 -0.51 -2.06
C THR A 165 -27.80 -0.45 -3.01
N ILE A 166 -28.95 -0.97 -2.60
CA ILE A 166 -30.19 -0.89 -3.38
C ILE A 166 -30.58 0.58 -3.63
N GLY A 167 -30.27 1.46 -2.67
CA GLY A 167 -30.54 2.91 -2.79
C GLY A 167 -29.71 3.62 -3.84
N ASP A 168 -28.63 3.00 -4.31
CA ASP A 168 -27.79 3.55 -5.39
C ASP A 168 -28.33 3.21 -6.79
N ILE A 169 -29.38 2.38 -6.87
CA ILE A 169 -30.06 2.07 -8.15
C ILE A 169 -31.06 3.18 -8.41
N THR A 170 -30.89 3.85 -9.53
CA THR A 170 -31.79 4.91 -9.99
C THR A 170 -32.43 4.52 -11.31
N PHE A 171 -33.63 5.05 -11.55
CA PHE A 171 -34.39 4.81 -12.76
C PHE A 171 -34.46 6.13 -13.55
N ASN A 172 -34.09 6.08 -14.82
CA ASN A 172 -34.23 7.19 -15.77
C ASN A 172 -35.02 6.68 -16.99
N GLY A 173 -36.33 6.83 -16.92
CA GLY A 173 -37.24 6.18 -17.84
C GLY A 173 -37.14 4.65 -17.73
N GLU A 174 -36.87 3.96 -18.81
CA GLU A 174 -36.68 2.48 -18.85
C GLU A 174 -35.26 2.05 -18.45
N GLN A 175 -34.32 2.99 -18.37
CA GLN A 175 -32.94 2.68 -18.04
C GLN A 175 -32.72 2.59 -16.52
N ARG A 176 -32.07 1.52 -16.09
CA ARG A 176 -31.59 1.35 -14.73
C ARG A 176 -30.13 1.73 -14.66
N THR A 177 -29.77 2.65 -13.78
CA THR A 177 -28.41 3.09 -13.56
C THR A 177 -27.99 2.81 -12.13
N LEU A 178 -26.74 2.41 -11.94
CA LEU A 178 -26.16 2.21 -10.61
C LEU A 178 -25.16 3.33 -10.35
N LYS A 179 -25.41 4.11 -9.32
CA LYS A 179 -24.43 5.09 -8.82
C LYS A 179 -23.33 4.37 -8.07
N VAL A 180 -22.08 4.58 -8.48
CA VAL A 180 -20.94 3.89 -7.89
C VAL A 180 -19.98 4.86 -7.21
N TRP A 181 -19.46 4.43 -6.06
CA TRP A 181 -18.53 5.20 -5.25
C TRP A 181 -17.11 4.63 -5.39
N GLY A 182 -16.31 5.26 -6.22
CA GLY A 182 -14.94 4.85 -6.50
C GLY A 182 -13.98 5.06 -5.33
N LYS A 183 -12.74 4.60 -5.52
CA LYS A 183 -11.66 4.77 -4.55
C LYS A 183 -11.38 6.28 -4.38
N GLY A 184 -11.78 6.84 -3.25
CA GLY A 184 -11.48 8.22 -2.92
C GLY A 184 -12.65 9.18 -2.83
N LYS A 185 -13.85 8.74 -3.12
CA LYS A 185 -15.08 9.48 -2.79
C LYS A 185 -15.75 8.78 -1.61
N THR A 186 -15.79 9.44 -0.49
CA THR A 186 -16.68 9.19 0.66
C THR A 186 -17.89 10.07 0.52
#